data_fc5a2bc9dc2a14189deea7e6e2b7f0fa
#
_entry.id   fc5a2bc9dc2a14189deea7e6e2b7f0fa
#
_cell.length_a   1.000
_cell.length_b   1.000
_cell.length_c   1.000
_cell.angle_alpha   90.00
_cell.angle_beta   90.00
_cell.angle_gamma   90.00
#
_symmetry.space_group_name_H-M   'P 1'
#
loop_
_entity.id
_entity.type
_entity.pdbx_description
1 polymer ?
#
loop_
_entity_poly.entity_id
_entity_poly.type
_entity_poly.pdbx_seq_one_letter_code
_entity_poly.pdbx_strand_id
1 'polypeptide(L)'
;MISANQKILVAEVGPRDGLQSFSRWISTEDKVAMVDLLSDAELPVIEVTSFAHPKVVPMLTDCEAVLEQIRRRPGTIYRALVPNKKGAIRAIESGLVDEVLGLLTVSEAYLRKNQNMTLDQAVDVAGDCFKLSEKAGIQFVMAMGVAFFCPYQGVLPDDATLDVVNKLYEKGIRRLYLAASTGMENPLHINRIFTRVLDQWPDIELGFH
;
A
#
# COMPACT_ATOMS: atom_id res chain seq x y z
N MET A 1 -9.88 20.55 8.35
CA MET A 1 -9.51 20.21 9.75
C MET A 1 -10.18 18.89 10.11
N ILE A 2 -9.41 17.89 10.53
CA ILE A 2 -9.97 16.62 11.04
C ILE A 2 -10.79 16.94 12.28
N SER A 3 -12.07 16.55 12.29
CA SER A 3 -12.95 16.70 13.46
C SER A 3 -12.40 15.88 14.63
N ALA A 4 -12.44 16.39 15.84
CA ALA A 4 -11.98 15.69 17.06
C ALA A 4 -12.69 14.32 17.31
N ASN A 5 -13.78 14.03 16.59
CA ASN A 5 -14.54 12.79 16.67
C ASN A 5 -14.31 11.83 15.49
N GLN A 6 -13.38 12.14 14.59
CA GLN A 6 -13.10 11.27 13.45
C GLN A 6 -12.21 10.11 13.91
N LYS A 7 -12.70 8.88 13.78
CA LYS A 7 -11.91 7.68 14.06
C LYS A 7 -10.80 7.54 13.02
N ILE A 8 -9.56 7.47 13.47
CA ILE A 8 -8.40 7.14 12.64
C ILE A 8 -8.21 5.62 12.69
N LEU A 9 -8.12 4.99 11.52
CA LEU A 9 -7.80 3.57 11.40
C LEU A 9 -6.27 3.45 11.32
N VAL A 10 -5.69 2.65 12.23
CA VAL A 10 -4.25 2.38 12.25
C VAL A 10 -3.99 1.03 11.57
N ALA A 11 -3.10 1.02 10.60
CA ALA A 11 -2.62 -0.21 9.96
C ALA A 11 -1.19 -0.52 10.42
N GLU A 12 -0.96 -1.75 10.88
CA GLU A 12 0.36 -2.24 11.20
C GLU A 12 1.05 -2.77 9.93
N VAL A 13 2.25 -2.30 9.64
CA VAL A 13 2.98 -2.64 8.43
C VAL A 13 4.31 -3.36 8.70
N GLY A 14 4.67 -3.56 9.95
CA GLY A 14 5.91 -4.22 10.38
C GLY A 14 6.16 -5.57 9.73
N PRO A 15 5.17 -6.48 9.65
CA PRO A 15 5.37 -7.79 9.04
C PRO A 15 5.70 -7.74 7.55
N ARG A 16 5.23 -6.71 6.83
CA ARG A 16 5.57 -6.50 5.41
C ARG A 16 6.71 -5.51 5.24
N ASP A 17 6.48 -4.23 5.57
CA ASP A 17 7.41 -3.13 5.27
C ASP A 17 8.68 -3.22 6.14
N GLY A 18 8.51 -3.50 7.41
CA GLY A 18 9.62 -3.68 8.34
C GLY A 18 10.50 -4.86 7.96
N LEU A 19 9.91 -6.01 7.63
CA LEU A 19 10.67 -7.22 7.33
C LEU A 19 11.29 -7.23 5.94
N GLN A 20 10.71 -6.57 4.94
CA GLN A 20 11.19 -6.64 3.55
C GLN A 20 12.66 -6.22 3.38
N SER A 21 13.17 -5.35 4.25
CA SER A 21 14.54 -4.82 4.23
C SER A 21 15.50 -5.57 5.14
N PHE A 22 15.04 -6.62 5.83
CA PHE A 22 15.89 -7.39 6.73
C PHE A 22 16.93 -8.18 5.95
N SER A 23 18.18 -8.16 6.40
CA SER A 23 19.30 -8.83 5.72
C SER A 23 19.41 -10.32 6.05
N ARG A 24 18.84 -10.75 7.18
CA ARG A 24 18.86 -12.14 7.67
C ARG A 24 17.46 -12.73 7.58
N TRP A 25 17.36 -13.93 7.00
CA TRP A 25 16.10 -14.65 6.91
C TRP A 25 15.44 -14.80 8.27
N ILE A 26 14.15 -14.50 8.31
CA ILE A 26 13.26 -14.76 9.45
C ILE A 26 12.38 -15.94 9.07
N SER A 27 12.26 -16.92 9.96
CA SER A 27 11.51 -18.13 9.67
C SER A 27 10.02 -17.84 9.44
N THR A 28 9.34 -18.71 8.71
CA THR A 28 7.89 -18.62 8.50
C THR A 28 7.16 -18.65 9.83
N GLU A 29 7.61 -19.50 10.75
CA GLU A 29 7.04 -19.65 12.10
C GLU A 29 7.16 -18.35 12.90
N ASP A 30 8.29 -17.66 12.85
CA ASP A 30 8.47 -16.37 13.53
C ASP A 30 7.60 -15.26 12.94
N LYS A 31 7.44 -15.24 11.60
CA LYS A 31 6.52 -14.32 10.94
C LYS A 31 5.07 -14.57 11.32
N VAL A 32 4.66 -15.83 11.35
CA VAL A 32 3.32 -16.24 11.81
C VAL A 32 3.11 -15.82 13.26
N ALA A 33 4.06 -16.09 14.15
CA ALA A 33 3.98 -15.70 15.56
C ALA A 33 3.87 -14.17 15.71
N MET A 34 4.62 -13.38 14.91
CA MET A 34 4.50 -11.92 14.88
C MET A 34 3.10 -11.47 14.51
N VAL A 35 2.54 -12.00 13.41
CA VAL A 35 1.20 -11.62 12.95
C VAL A 35 0.13 -12.04 13.96
N ASP A 36 0.27 -13.21 14.59
CA ASP A 36 -0.65 -13.69 15.61
C ASP A 36 -0.66 -12.77 16.85
N LEU A 37 0.50 -12.32 17.31
CA LEU A 37 0.61 -11.35 18.42
C LEU A 37 -0.03 -10.00 18.07
N LEU A 38 0.17 -9.52 16.85
CA LEU A 38 -0.47 -8.29 16.35
C LEU A 38 -1.99 -8.45 16.24
N SER A 39 -2.45 -9.63 15.83
CA SER A 39 -3.88 -9.97 15.79
C SER A 39 -4.49 -10.01 17.21
N ASP A 40 -3.75 -10.57 18.17
CA ASP A 40 -4.15 -10.62 19.58
C ASP A 40 -4.20 -9.20 20.22
N ALA A 41 -3.44 -8.23 19.66
CA ALA A 41 -3.51 -6.82 20.03
C ALA A 41 -4.71 -6.07 19.41
N GLU A 42 -5.60 -6.77 18.69
CA GLU A 42 -6.82 -6.23 18.09
C GLU A 42 -6.59 -5.08 17.11
N LEU A 43 -5.47 -5.12 16.38
CA LEU A 43 -5.20 -4.13 15.35
C LEU A 43 -6.21 -4.27 14.19
N PRO A 44 -6.80 -3.16 13.71
CA PRO A 44 -7.86 -3.23 12.71
C PRO A 44 -7.36 -3.66 11.33
N VAL A 45 -6.09 -3.38 11.00
CA VAL A 45 -5.46 -3.79 9.75
C VAL A 45 -4.03 -4.24 10.02
N ILE A 46 -3.65 -5.37 9.46
CA ILE A 46 -2.27 -5.87 9.47
C ILE A 46 -1.83 -6.12 8.02
N GLU A 47 -0.77 -5.43 7.60
CA GLU A 47 -0.13 -5.69 6.32
C GLU A 47 0.86 -6.84 6.48
N VAL A 48 0.37 -8.05 6.17
CA VAL A 48 1.04 -9.32 6.52
C VAL A 48 2.25 -9.60 5.66
N THR A 49 2.14 -9.35 4.34
CA THR A 49 3.16 -9.82 3.39
C THR A 49 3.06 -9.11 2.04
N SER A 50 3.85 -9.55 1.07
CA SER A 50 3.86 -9.07 -0.30
C SER A 50 3.90 -10.21 -1.31
N PHE A 51 3.10 -10.11 -2.36
CA PHE A 51 3.15 -10.96 -3.55
C PHE A 51 4.10 -10.43 -4.62
N ALA A 52 5.15 -9.74 -4.19
CA ALA A 52 6.23 -9.31 -5.07
C ALA A 52 7.04 -10.51 -5.59
N HIS A 53 7.79 -10.28 -6.67
CA HIS A 53 8.65 -11.34 -7.21
C HIS A 53 9.74 -11.71 -6.18
N PRO A 54 10.00 -13.02 -5.93
CA PRO A 54 10.97 -13.49 -4.93
C PRO A 54 12.38 -12.90 -5.07
N LYS A 55 12.83 -12.59 -6.27
CA LYS A 55 14.13 -11.94 -6.50
C LYS A 55 14.16 -10.47 -6.07
N VAL A 56 12.99 -9.82 -5.96
CA VAL A 56 12.88 -8.40 -5.57
C VAL A 56 12.74 -8.28 -4.07
N VAL A 57 11.92 -9.13 -3.46
CA VAL A 57 11.70 -9.18 -2.01
C VAL A 57 11.93 -10.61 -1.49
N PRO A 58 13.19 -11.04 -1.35
CA PRO A 58 13.50 -12.41 -0.92
C PRO A 58 12.93 -12.77 0.46
N MET A 59 12.84 -11.79 1.37
CA MET A 59 12.36 -11.98 2.73
C MET A 59 10.88 -12.42 2.80
N LEU A 60 10.06 -12.12 1.80
CA LEU A 60 8.62 -12.38 1.78
C LEU A 60 8.24 -13.46 0.75
N THR A 61 9.14 -14.37 0.44
CA THR A 61 8.91 -15.44 -0.56
C THR A 61 7.93 -16.51 -0.09
N ASP A 62 7.74 -16.61 1.21
CA ASP A 62 6.85 -17.54 1.90
C ASP A 62 5.45 -16.95 2.20
N CYS A 63 5.04 -15.97 1.41
CA CYS A 63 3.82 -15.17 1.64
C CYS A 63 2.56 -16.02 1.82
N GLU A 64 2.33 -17.03 0.98
CA GLU A 64 1.17 -17.93 1.13
C GLU A 64 1.30 -18.77 2.40
N ALA A 65 2.47 -19.35 2.67
CA ALA A 65 2.67 -20.19 3.83
C ALA A 65 2.46 -19.41 5.15
N VAL A 66 2.82 -18.13 5.22
CA VAL A 66 2.50 -17.26 6.36
C VAL A 66 1.00 -17.05 6.47
N LEU A 67 0.33 -16.64 5.36
CA LEU A 67 -1.11 -16.36 5.35
C LEU A 67 -1.96 -17.61 5.69
N GLU A 68 -1.52 -18.81 5.30
CA GLU A 68 -2.20 -20.07 5.61
C GLU A 68 -2.14 -20.44 7.09
N GLN A 69 -1.05 -20.06 7.79
CA GLN A 69 -0.77 -20.51 9.16
C GLN A 69 -1.20 -19.51 10.23
N ILE A 70 -1.42 -18.23 9.90
CA ILE A 70 -1.83 -17.23 10.89
C ILE A 70 -3.21 -17.52 11.47
N ARG A 71 -3.39 -17.19 12.76
CA ARG A 71 -4.68 -17.25 13.44
C ARG A 71 -5.46 -15.96 13.17
N ARG A 72 -6.38 -16.02 12.21
CA ARG A 72 -7.20 -14.86 11.84
C ARG A 72 -8.19 -14.51 12.96
N ARG A 73 -8.30 -13.22 13.27
CA ARG A 73 -9.23 -12.67 14.26
C ARG A 73 -10.38 -11.93 13.59
N PRO A 74 -11.64 -12.10 14.06
CA PRO A 74 -12.74 -11.26 13.59
C PRO A 74 -12.45 -9.78 13.84
N GLY A 75 -12.72 -8.94 12.85
CA GLY A 75 -12.49 -7.48 12.95
C GLY A 75 -11.12 -7.00 12.52
N THR A 76 -10.15 -7.90 12.28
CA THR A 76 -8.85 -7.57 11.69
C THR A 76 -8.86 -7.85 10.18
N ILE A 77 -8.45 -6.89 9.40
CA ILE A 77 -8.23 -7.00 7.94
C ILE A 77 -6.78 -7.43 7.69
N TYR A 78 -6.61 -8.57 7.03
CA TYR A 78 -5.29 -9.08 6.64
C TYR A 78 -5.00 -8.65 5.20
N ARG A 79 -4.07 -7.70 5.08
CA ARG A 79 -3.70 -7.04 3.83
C ARG A 79 -2.42 -7.63 3.27
N ALA A 80 -2.32 -7.67 1.93
CA ALA A 80 -1.06 -7.99 1.26
C ALA A 80 -0.76 -7.01 0.12
N LEU A 81 0.52 -6.65 -0.03
CA LEU A 81 0.97 -5.79 -1.12
C LEU A 81 1.08 -6.57 -2.43
N VAL A 82 0.60 -5.98 -3.51
CA VAL A 82 0.75 -6.47 -4.87
C VAL A 82 1.38 -5.40 -5.77
N PRO A 83 2.56 -5.63 -6.32
CA PRO A 83 3.26 -4.62 -7.12
C PRO A 83 2.77 -4.58 -8.58
N ASN A 84 2.00 -5.57 -9.02
CA ASN A 84 1.55 -5.72 -10.40
C ASN A 84 0.40 -6.73 -10.52
N LYS A 85 -0.13 -6.84 -11.74
CA LYS A 85 -1.25 -7.74 -12.07
C LYS A 85 -0.98 -9.22 -11.73
N LYS A 86 0.24 -9.72 -11.92
CA LYS A 86 0.58 -11.11 -11.57
C LYS A 86 0.49 -11.34 -10.06
N GLY A 87 1.02 -10.39 -9.27
CA GLY A 87 0.90 -10.42 -7.82
C GLY A 87 -0.56 -10.34 -7.37
N ALA A 88 -1.37 -9.48 -8.00
CA ALA A 88 -2.79 -9.36 -7.69
C ALA A 88 -3.56 -10.67 -7.96
N ILE A 89 -3.35 -11.29 -9.12
CA ILE A 89 -3.97 -12.58 -9.46
C ILE A 89 -3.60 -13.64 -8.42
N ARG A 90 -2.31 -13.76 -8.10
CA ARG A 90 -1.82 -14.74 -7.13
C ARG A 90 -2.40 -14.51 -5.73
N ALA A 91 -2.48 -13.25 -5.28
CA ALA A 91 -3.09 -12.90 -4.00
C ALA A 91 -4.59 -13.25 -3.95
N ILE A 92 -5.32 -12.94 -5.01
CA ILE A 92 -6.76 -13.24 -5.13
C ILE A 92 -7.01 -14.75 -5.17
N GLU A 93 -6.25 -15.49 -6.01
CA GLU A 93 -6.38 -16.94 -6.16
C GLU A 93 -6.01 -17.71 -4.89
N SER A 94 -5.16 -17.15 -4.02
CA SER A 94 -4.87 -17.76 -2.72
C SER A 94 -6.10 -17.86 -1.82
N GLY A 95 -7.06 -16.93 -1.95
CA GLY A 95 -8.22 -16.84 -1.05
C GLY A 95 -7.88 -16.45 0.39
N LEU A 96 -6.66 -15.98 0.64
CA LEU A 96 -6.11 -15.76 1.98
C LEU A 96 -6.01 -14.29 2.38
N VAL A 97 -6.36 -13.35 1.49
CA VAL A 97 -6.27 -11.90 1.74
C VAL A 97 -7.66 -11.25 1.78
N ASP A 98 -7.86 -10.32 2.72
CA ASP A 98 -9.09 -9.53 2.81
C ASP A 98 -8.99 -8.25 1.98
N GLU A 99 -7.78 -7.70 1.89
CA GLU A 99 -7.51 -6.46 1.18
C GLU A 99 -6.19 -6.52 0.43
N VAL A 100 -6.21 -6.08 -0.81
CA VAL A 100 -5.04 -5.94 -1.68
C VAL A 100 -4.54 -4.50 -1.63
N LEU A 101 -3.25 -4.31 -1.38
CA LEU A 101 -2.55 -3.03 -1.46
C LEU A 101 -1.79 -2.94 -2.78
N GLY A 102 -2.28 -2.11 -3.70
CA GLY A 102 -1.53 -1.72 -4.90
C GLY A 102 -0.43 -0.70 -4.58
N LEU A 103 0.57 -0.60 -5.44
CA LEU A 103 1.67 0.34 -5.27
C LEU A 103 2.05 0.99 -6.60
N LEU A 104 2.09 2.31 -6.63
CA LEU A 104 2.81 3.09 -7.63
C LEU A 104 3.62 4.19 -6.96
N THR A 105 4.49 4.87 -7.70
CA THR A 105 5.18 6.08 -7.21
C THR A 105 4.79 7.29 -8.03
N VAL A 106 4.67 8.44 -7.36
CA VAL A 106 4.29 9.71 -8.00
C VAL A 106 5.40 10.23 -8.93
N SER A 107 6.65 10.00 -8.57
CA SER A 107 7.81 10.47 -9.32
C SER A 107 8.09 9.60 -10.55
N GLU A 108 7.96 10.18 -11.73
CA GLU A 108 8.30 9.50 -12.98
C GLU A 108 9.80 9.13 -13.07
N ALA A 109 10.69 9.97 -12.54
CA ALA A 109 12.12 9.66 -12.47
C ALA A 109 12.39 8.43 -11.60
N TYR A 110 11.63 8.27 -10.50
CA TYR A 110 11.71 7.09 -9.64
C TYR A 110 11.16 5.85 -10.34
N LEU A 111 10.00 5.95 -11.00
CA LEU A 111 9.40 4.86 -11.78
C LEU A 111 10.33 4.35 -12.86
N ARG A 112 10.93 5.25 -13.64
CA ARG A 112 11.87 4.87 -14.71
C ARG A 112 13.10 4.14 -14.18
N LYS A 113 13.67 4.61 -13.07
CA LYS A 113 14.89 4.01 -12.48
C LYS A 113 14.63 2.66 -11.80
N ASN A 114 13.49 2.50 -11.13
CA ASN A 114 13.24 1.34 -10.28
C ASN A 114 12.32 0.30 -10.91
N GLN A 115 11.44 0.71 -11.83
CA GLN A 115 10.43 -0.18 -12.41
C GLN A 115 10.45 -0.17 -13.95
N ASN A 116 11.26 0.68 -14.56
CA ASN A 116 11.31 0.89 -16.01
C ASN A 116 9.91 1.13 -16.63
N MET A 117 9.10 1.93 -15.97
CA MET A 117 7.73 2.25 -16.35
C MET A 117 7.54 3.77 -16.47
N THR A 118 6.57 4.17 -17.30
CA THR A 118 6.00 5.53 -17.28
C THR A 118 4.91 5.62 -16.21
N LEU A 119 4.53 6.84 -15.84
CA LEU A 119 3.44 7.07 -14.89
C LEU A 119 2.11 6.49 -15.42
N ASP A 120 1.80 6.71 -16.70
CA ASP A 120 0.55 6.20 -17.28
C ASP A 120 0.51 4.66 -17.26
N GLN A 121 1.63 4.00 -17.55
CA GLN A 121 1.72 2.54 -17.41
C GLN A 121 1.48 2.08 -15.96
N ALA A 122 2.02 2.79 -14.98
CA ALA A 122 1.81 2.46 -13.57
C ALA A 122 0.35 2.66 -13.15
N VAL A 123 -0.31 3.73 -13.63
CA VAL A 123 -1.74 3.98 -13.41
C VAL A 123 -2.61 2.89 -14.08
N ASP A 124 -2.26 2.44 -15.28
CA ASP A 124 -2.98 1.35 -15.94
C ASP A 124 -2.84 0.03 -15.17
N VAL A 125 -1.64 -0.29 -14.68
CA VAL A 125 -1.42 -1.46 -13.82
C VAL A 125 -2.25 -1.36 -12.53
N ALA A 126 -2.31 -0.18 -11.90
CA ALA A 126 -3.15 0.05 -10.71
C ALA A 126 -4.63 -0.18 -11.02
N GLY A 127 -5.14 0.36 -12.13
CA GLY A 127 -6.51 0.14 -12.59
C GLY A 127 -6.83 -1.33 -12.87
N ASP A 128 -5.88 -2.07 -13.46
CA ASP A 128 -6.04 -3.51 -13.69
C ASP A 128 -6.11 -4.30 -12.38
N CYS A 129 -5.22 -3.99 -11.41
CA CYS A 129 -5.25 -4.63 -10.09
C CYS A 129 -6.56 -4.33 -9.35
N PHE A 130 -7.02 -3.07 -9.39
CA PHE A 130 -8.29 -2.66 -8.81
C PHE A 130 -9.48 -3.45 -9.38
N LYS A 131 -9.62 -3.52 -10.71
CA LYS A 131 -10.69 -4.26 -11.38
C LYS A 131 -10.67 -5.75 -11.05
N LEU A 132 -9.50 -6.36 -10.93
CA LEU A 132 -9.37 -7.75 -10.51
C LEU A 132 -9.86 -7.97 -9.09
N SER A 133 -9.48 -7.09 -8.16
CA SER A 133 -9.91 -7.15 -6.75
C SER A 133 -11.41 -6.93 -6.63
N GLU A 134 -11.95 -5.91 -7.32
CA GLU A 134 -13.39 -5.62 -7.35
C GLU A 134 -14.20 -6.83 -7.85
N LYS A 135 -13.77 -7.43 -8.98
CA LYS A 135 -14.42 -8.63 -9.53
C LYS A 135 -14.40 -9.82 -8.57
N ALA A 136 -13.35 -9.93 -7.76
CA ALA A 136 -13.21 -10.99 -6.76
C ALA A 136 -13.93 -10.67 -5.43
N GLY A 137 -14.50 -9.47 -5.25
CA GLY A 137 -15.10 -9.01 -4.01
C GLY A 137 -14.08 -8.74 -2.90
N ILE A 138 -12.81 -8.52 -3.25
CA ILE A 138 -11.72 -8.22 -2.31
C ILE A 138 -11.51 -6.71 -2.25
N GLN A 139 -11.31 -6.17 -1.04
CA GLN A 139 -11.02 -4.75 -0.86
C GLN A 139 -9.70 -4.35 -1.53
N PHE A 140 -9.65 -3.11 -2.01
CA PHE A 140 -8.46 -2.57 -2.64
C PHE A 140 -8.11 -1.20 -2.09
N VAL A 141 -6.84 -0.98 -1.80
CA VAL A 141 -6.27 0.31 -1.45
C VAL A 141 -5.01 0.55 -2.27
N MET A 142 -4.73 1.80 -2.63
CA MET A 142 -3.59 2.16 -3.47
C MET A 142 -2.58 2.99 -2.69
N ALA A 143 -1.35 2.49 -2.56
CA ALA A 143 -0.24 3.26 -2.02
C ALA A 143 0.42 4.09 -3.12
N MET A 144 0.58 5.39 -2.86
CA MET A 144 1.29 6.35 -3.69
C MET A 144 2.65 6.67 -3.05
N GLY A 145 3.68 5.92 -3.41
CA GLY A 145 5.03 6.11 -2.90
C GLY A 145 5.68 7.42 -3.38
N VAL A 146 6.64 7.93 -2.61
CA VAL A 146 7.34 9.21 -2.86
C VAL A 146 6.39 10.35 -3.21
N ALA A 147 5.27 10.45 -2.48
CA ALA A 147 4.21 11.41 -2.80
C ALA A 147 4.58 12.88 -2.52
N PHE A 148 5.64 13.12 -1.78
CA PHE A 148 6.06 14.47 -1.33
C PHE A 148 7.47 14.83 -1.75
N PHE A 149 8.39 13.88 -1.67
CA PHE A 149 9.81 14.07 -1.95
C PHE A 149 10.36 12.85 -2.69
N CYS A 150 11.12 13.12 -3.75
CA CYS A 150 11.79 12.10 -4.54
C CYS A 150 13.31 12.21 -4.38
N PRO A 151 14.04 11.12 -4.08
CA PRO A 151 15.50 11.14 -3.96
C PRO A 151 16.24 11.64 -5.21
N TYR A 152 15.59 11.62 -6.37
CA TYR A 152 16.17 12.02 -7.65
C TYR A 152 15.76 13.41 -8.12
N GLN A 153 14.61 13.93 -7.64
CA GLN A 153 14.05 15.21 -8.10
C GLN A 153 13.90 16.24 -6.97
N GLY A 154 14.08 15.82 -5.70
CA GLY A 154 13.82 16.67 -4.54
C GLY A 154 12.33 16.76 -4.19
N VAL A 155 11.91 17.89 -3.64
CA VAL A 155 10.51 18.16 -3.31
C VAL A 155 9.66 18.11 -4.58
N LEU A 156 8.61 17.30 -4.57
CA LEU A 156 7.67 17.23 -5.69
C LEU A 156 6.69 18.41 -5.62
N PRO A 157 6.31 19.00 -6.77
CA PRO A 157 5.21 19.94 -6.81
C PRO A 157 3.91 19.28 -6.33
N ASP A 158 3.11 20.00 -5.56
CA ASP A 158 1.82 19.46 -5.08
C ASP A 158 0.96 18.93 -6.23
N ASP A 159 0.94 19.65 -7.36
CA ASP A 159 0.15 19.27 -8.53
C ASP A 159 0.56 17.92 -9.12
N ALA A 160 1.82 17.52 -9.01
CA ALA A 160 2.26 16.19 -9.45
C ALA A 160 1.53 15.07 -8.68
N THR A 161 1.38 15.23 -7.36
CA THR A 161 0.62 14.27 -6.54
C THR A 161 -0.87 14.33 -6.86
N LEU A 162 -1.43 15.52 -7.01
CA LEU A 162 -2.86 15.70 -7.35
C LEU A 162 -3.21 15.12 -8.72
N ASP A 163 -2.34 15.26 -9.72
CA ASP A 163 -2.54 14.68 -11.06
C ASP A 163 -2.60 13.14 -10.99
N VAL A 164 -1.75 12.53 -10.16
CA VAL A 164 -1.80 11.07 -9.97
C VAL A 164 -3.06 10.65 -9.22
N VAL A 165 -3.48 11.40 -8.19
CA VAL A 165 -4.77 11.18 -7.51
C VAL A 165 -5.91 11.25 -8.50
N ASN A 166 -5.95 12.26 -9.37
CA ASN A 166 -6.99 12.40 -10.40
C ASN A 166 -7.04 11.17 -11.33
N LYS A 167 -5.88 10.75 -11.85
CA LYS A 167 -5.79 9.57 -12.72
C LYS A 167 -6.30 8.30 -12.04
N LEU A 168 -5.97 8.08 -10.77
CA LEU A 168 -6.45 6.95 -9.99
C LEU A 168 -7.96 7.06 -9.70
N TYR A 169 -8.44 8.25 -9.41
CA TYR A 169 -9.86 8.54 -9.21
C TYR A 169 -10.69 8.22 -10.46
N GLU A 170 -10.20 8.57 -11.65
CA GLU A 170 -10.81 8.24 -12.94
C GLU A 170 -10.85 6.72 -13.21
N LYS A 171 -9.92 5.94 -12.65
CA LYS A 171 -9.95 4.46 -12.69
C LYS A 171 -10.96 3.85 -11.71
N GLY A 172 -11.61 4.65 -10.85
CA GLY A 172 -12.59 4.21 -9.85
C GLY A 172 -11.98 3.99 -8.46
N ILE A 173 -10.69 4.18 -8.26
CA ILE A 173 -10.01 3.95 -6.99
C ILE A 173 -10.33 5.10 -6.04
N ARG A 174 -10.81 4.77 -4.82
CA ARG A 174 -11.28 5.74 -3.81
C ARG A 174 -10.53 5.65 -2.49
N ARG A 175 -9.71 4.62 -2.29
CA ARG A 175 -8.92 4.42 -1.07
C ARG A 175 -7.45 4.54 -1.41
N LEU A 176 -6.80 5.59 -0.89
CA LEU A 176 -5.43 5.96 -1.22
C LEU A 176 -4.58 6.15 0.04
N TYR A 177 -3.30 5.81 -0.05
CA TYR A 177 -2.27 6.22 0.90
C TYR A 177 -1.26 7.11 0.22
N LEU A 178 -0.97 8.26 0.82
CA LEU A 178 0.17 9.07 0.45
C LEU A 178 1.37 8.68 1.33
N ALA A 179 2.38 8.07 0.71
CA ALA A 179 3.55 7.61 1.44
C ALA A 179 4.70 8.63 1.36
N ALA A 180 5.25 8.96 2.53
CA ALA A 180 6.42 9.80 2.70
C ALA A 180 7.65 9.17 2.04
N SER A 181 7.87 7.88 2.24
CA SER A 181 8.94 7.04 1.69
C SER A 181 10.36 7.43 2.09
N THR A 182 10.67 8.70 2.29
CA THR A 182 12.01 9.22 2.59
C THR A 182 12.10 9.95 3.94
N GLY A 183 10.97 10.27 4.56
CA GLY A 183 10.91 11.02 5.81
C GLY A 183 11.40 12.47 5.70
N MET A 184 11.37 13.05 4.48
CA MET A 184 11.79 14.42 4.21
C MET A 184 10.65 15.43 4.24
N GLU A 185 9.45 14.97 4.53
CA GLU A 185 8.23 15.76 4.57
C GLU A 185 8.09 16.47 5.92
N ASN A 186 7.33 17.57 5.92
CA ASN A 186 6.95 18.25 7.15
C ASN A 186 5.41 18.31 7.29
N PRO A 187 4.88 18.51 8.51
CA PRO A 187 3.45 18.51 8.76
C PRO A 187 2.66 19.53 7.93
N LEU A 188 3.25 20.67 7.60
CA LEU A 188 2.57 21.71 6.79
C LEU A 188 2.40 21.25 5.34
N HIS A 189 3.42 20.59 4.77
CA HIS A 189 3.36 20.05 3.41
C HIS A 189 2.33 18.92 3.32
N ILE A 190 2.36 17.98 4.28
CA ILE A 190 1.38 16.89 4.37
C ILE A 190 -0.03 17.46 4.47
N ASN A 191 -0.28 18.35 5.42
CA ASN A 191 -1.60 18.98 5.62
C ASN A 191 -2.10 19.68 4.36
N ARG A 192 -1.24 20.42 3.65
CA ARG A 192 -1.60 21.13 2.44
C ARG A 192 -2.08 20.19 1.32
N ILE A 193 -1.33 19.10 1.07
CA ILE A 193 -1.71 18.13 0.03
C ILE A 193 -2.98 17.39 0.44
N PHE A 194 -3.08 16.94 1.69
CA PHE A 194 -4.29 16.26 2.20
C PHE A 194 -5.53 17.14 2.05
N THR A 195 -5.44 18.40 2.44
CA THR A 195 -6.56 19.36 2.31
C THR A 195 -6.97 19.49 0.84
N ARG A 196 -6.01 19.70 -0.06
CA ARG A 196 -6.30 19.82 -1.50
C ARG A 196 -6.96 18.58 -2.09
N VAL A 197 -6.49 17.38 -1.70
CA VAL A 197 -7.09 16.11 -2.15
C VAL A 197 -8.54 15.99 -1.68
N LEU A 198 -8.78 16.20 -0.38
CA LEU A 198 -10.11 16.04 0.21
C LEU A 198 -11.10 17.13 -0.25
N ASP A 199 -10.62 18.33 -0.56
CA ASP A 199 -11.45 19.41 -1.12
C ASP A 199 -11.88 19.09 -2.57
N GLN A 200 -11.01 18.46 -3.37
CA GLN A 200 -11.31 18.12 -4.76
C GLN A 200 -12.07 16.80 -4.92
N TRP A 201 -11.80 15.84 -4.07
CA TRP A 201 -12.40 14.49 -4.11
C TRP A 201 -12.87 14.07 -2.69
N PRO A 202 -14.00 14.60 -2.23
CA PRO A 202 -14.46 14.40 -0.84
C PRO A 202 -14.90 12.96 -0.52
N ASP A 203 -15.05 12.11 -1.53
CA ASP A 203 -15.36 10.69 -1.41
C ASP A 203 -14.12 9.78 -1.38
N ILE A 204 -12.91 10.37 -1.42
CA ILE A 204 -11.67 9.62 -1.21
C ILE A 204 -11.46 9.35 0.28
N GLU A 205 -11.22 8.08 0.60
CA GLU A 205 -10.65 7.67 1.88
C GLU A 205 -9.12 7.79 1.79
N LEU A 206 -8.55 8.73 2.54
CA LEU A 206 -7.14 9.10 2.44
C LEU A 206 -6.37 8.70 3.69
N GLY A 207 -5.29 7.94 3.50
CA GLY A 207 -4.35 7.54 4.55
C GLY A 207 -2.97 8.15 4.36
N PHE A 208 -2.14 8.02 5.38
CA PHE A 208 -0.73 8.43 5.39
C PHE A 208 0.16 7.26 5.83
N HIS A 209 1.30 7.11 5.15
CA HIS A 209 2.31 6.10 5.48
C HIS A 209 3.70 6.74 5.59
#